data_d5cd08cb09bf21e2e2550e9c17ea0eac
#
_entry.id   d5cd08cb09bf21e2e2550e9c17ea0eac
#
_cell.length_a   1.000
_cell.length_b   1.000
_cell.length_c   1.000
_cell.angle_alpha   90.00
_cell.angle_beta   90.00
_cell.angle_gamma   90.00
#
_symmetry.space_group_name_H-M   'P 1'
#
loop_
_entity.id
_entity.type
_entity.pdbx_description
1 polymer ?
#
loop_
_entity_poly.entity_id
_entity_poly.type
_entity_poly.pdbx_seq_one_letter_code
_entity_poly.pdbx_strand_id
1 'polypeptide(L)'
;LWIGNATRIAAHNDFPDNLACVVAGRRRFTLFPPDQFANLYLGPIDITPAGRPISMVDGAAPDFTAHPAFREALAHAQVADLEPGDALFIPSLWYHQVEGLARFNILMNYWWRDTPRYLGQPNNALHHAIMAIRDLPDHERAVWRAMFDHYVFSGGADARAHVPAHGQGVLAPLDAQSAARMHQFLLRSLSQ
;
A
#
# COMPACT_ATOMS: atom_id res chain seq x y z
N LEU A 1 10.51 -6.83 -15.93
CA LEU A 1 11.83 -7.47 -15.97
C LEU A 1 12.84 -6.55 -15.31
N TRP A 2 13.60 -7.07 -14.33
CA TRP A 2 14.66 -6.37 -13.61
C TRP A 2 15.97 -7.06 -13.84
N ILE A 3 16.94 -6.36 -14.41
CA ILE A 3 18.29 -6.85 -14.67
C ILE A 3 19.25 -5.97 -13.89
N GLY A 4 20.13 -6.56 -13.12
CA GLY A 4 21.08 -5.80 -12.31
C GLY A 4 22.16 -6.67 -11.66
N ASN A 5 23.01 -5.99 -10.91
CA ASN A 5 24.05 -6.61 -10.08
C ASN A 5 23.56 -6.88 -8.65
N ALA A 6 24.48 -7.09 -7.72
CA ALA A 6 24.17 -7.16 -6.29
C ALA A 6 23.66 -5.78 -5.81
N THR A 7 22.38 -5.70 -5.54
CA THR A 7 21.68 -4.47 -5.12
C THR A 7 20.74 -4.78 -3.96
N ARG A 8 20.40 -3.75 -3.19
CA ARG A 8 19.38 -3.80 -2.16
C ARG A 8 18.29 -2.76 -2.45
N ILE A 9 17.04 -3.18 -2.33
CA ILE A 9 15.86 -2.34 -2.44
C ILE A 9 15.21 -2.31 -1.06
N ALA A 10 15.07 -1.12 -0.49
CA ALA A 10 14.46 -0.93 0.83
C ALA A 10 13.02 -1.46 0.87
N ALA A 11 12.55 -1.81 2.06
CA ALA A 11 11.19 -2.32 2.23
C ALA A 11 10.16 -1.28 1.76
N HIS A 12 9.30 -1.70 0.85
CA HIS A 12 8.20 -0.94 0.26
C HIS A 12 7.04 -1.89 -0.03
N ASN A 13 5.88 -1.37 -0.38
CA ASN A 13 4.77 -2.19 -0.83
C ASN A 13 4.31 -1.79 -2.23
N ASP A 14 3.68 -2.74 -2.91
CA ASP A 14 2.97 -2.54 -4.16
C ASP A 14 1.47 -2.73 -3.97
N PHE A 15 0.65 -2.04 -4.78
CA PHE A 15 -0.81 -2.22 -4.74
C PHE A 15 -1.30 -3.48 -5.42
N PRO A 16 -0.71 -3.96 -6.54
CA PRO A 16 -1.11 -5.22 -7.15
C PRO A 16 -0.57 -6.42 -6.37
N ASP A 17 -1.20 -7.55 -6.55
CA ASP A 17 -0.58 -8.84 -6.30
C ASP A 17 0.61 -9.01 -7.25
N ASN A 18 1.64 -9.73 -6.79
CA ASN A 18 2.91 -9.84 -7.50
C ASN A 18 3.43 -11.29 -7.44
N LEU A 19 3.68 -11.86 -8.60
CA LEU A 19 4.46 -13.10 -8.70
C LEU A 19 5.88 -12.74 -9.16
N ALA A 20 6.84 -12.88 -8.27
CA ALA A 20 8.25 -12.58 -8.49
C ALA A 20 9.00 -13.87 -8.86
N CYS A 21 9.48 -13.98 -10.11
CA CYS A 21 10.16 -15.17 -10.65
C CYS A 21 11.64 -14.88 -10.86
N VAL A 22 12.53 -15.66 -10.24
CA VAL A 22 13.97 -15.54 -10.45
C VAL A 22 14.36 -16.28 -11.72
N VAL A 23 14.93 -15.54 -12.67
CA VAL A 23 15.39 -16.07 -13.96
C VAL A 23 16.90 -16.37 -13.92
N ALA A 24 17.67 -15.51 -13.25
CA ALA A 24 19.11 -15.70 -13.08
C ALA A 24 19.60 -15.07 -11.78
N GLY A 25 20.69 -15.58 -11.23
CA GLY A 25 21.28 -15.13 -9.98
C GLY A 25 20.51 -15.68 -8.76
N ARG A 26 20.64 -15.01 -7.63
CA ARG A 26 19.97 -15.38 -6.37
C ARG A 26 19.40 -14.13 -5.72
N ARG A 27 18.23 -14.25 -5.14
CA ARG A 27 17.56 -13.14 -4.44
C ARG A 27 17.05 -13.55 -3.08
N ARG A 28 17.17 -12.62 -2.13
CA ARG A 28 16.49 -12.71 -0.83
C ARG A 28 15.35 -11.72 -0.81
N PHE A 29 14.19 -12.20 -0.43
CA PHE A 29 13.03 -11.38 -0.10
C PHE A 29 12.81 -11.45 1.41
N THR A 30 12.66 -10.28 2.04
CA THR A 30 12.17 -10.16 3.41
C THR A 30 10.80 -9.51 3.33
N LEU A 31 9.77 -10.27 3.69
CA LEU A 31 8.37 -9.85 3.62
C LEU A 31 7.88 -9.45 4.99
N PHE A 32 7.17 -8.34 5.08
CA PHE A 32 6.55 -7.87 6.31
C PHE A 32 5.04 -7.79 6.12
N PRO A 33 4.24 -8.33 7.07
CA PRO A 33 2.78 -8.21 7.02
C PRO A 33 2.34 -6.75 6.96
N PRO A 34 1.21 -6.44 6.30
CA PRO A 34 0.72 -5.06 6.17
C PRO A 34 0.49 -4.32 7.49
N ASP A 35 0.14 -5.03 8.56
CA ASP A 35 -0.07 -4.45 9.90
C ASP A 35 1.23 -3.95 10.56
N GLN A 36 2.39 -4.34 10.03
CA GLN A 36 3.69 -3.86 10.49
C GLN A 36 4.11 -2.50 9.92
N PHE A 37 3.28 -1.84 9.11
CA PHE A 37 3.65 -0.60 8.41
C PHE A 37 4.21 0.49 9.34
N ALA A 38 3.64 0.64 10.55
CA ALA A 38 4.09 1.63 11.53
C ALA A 38 5.49 1.31 12.10
N ASN A 39 5.86 0.03 12.15
CA ASN A 39 7.13 -0.47 12.68
C ASN A 39 8.26 -0.43 11.62
N LEU A 40 7.92 -0.15 10.35
CA LEU A 40 8.88 -0.07 9.25
C LEU A 40 9.53 1.30 9.08
N TYR A 41 9.11 2.32 9.87
CA TYR A 41 9.63 3.69 9.74
C TYR A 41 9.63 4.19 8.30
N LEU A 42 8.46 4.16 7.69
CA LEU A 42 8.29 4.59 6.31
C LEU A 42 8.62 6.08 6.16
N GLY A 43 9.34 6.42 5.10
CA GLY A 43 9.64 7.80 4.73
C GLY A 43 8.43 8.54 4.16
N PRO A 44 8.66 9.68 3.47
CA PRO A 44 7.58 10.48 2.89
C PRO A 44 6.65 9.64 2.03
N ILE A 45 5.33 9.87 2.17
CA ILE A 45 4.31 9.10 1.45
C ILE A 45 3.89 9.75 0.12
N ASP A 46 4.37 10.95 -0.16
CA ASP A 46 4.02 11.79 -1.30
C ASP A 46 5.13 11.88 -2.37
N ILE A 47 6.37 12.10 -1.97
CA ILE A 47 7.49 12.32 -2.89
C ILE A 47 8.59 11.30 -2.64
N THR A 48 8.68 10.30 -3.50
CA THR A 48 9.80 9.36 -3.55
C THR A 48 10.20 9.09 -5.01
N PRO A 49 11.48 8.77 -5.29
CA PRO A 49 11.91 8.41 -6.64
C PRO A 49 11.15 7.22 -7.25
N ALA A 50 10.65 6.33 -6.41
CA ALA A 50 9.87 5.15 -6.81
C ALA A 50 8.35 5.40 -6.82
N GLY A 51 7.88 6.59 -6.43
CA GLY A 51 6.46 6.91 -6.28
C GLY A 51 5.77 6.15 -5.14
N ARG A 52 6.55 5.59 -4.20
CA ARG A 52 6.09 4.79 -3.06
C ARG A 52 6.88 5.12 -1.81
N PRO A 53 6.26 5.11 -0.61
CA PRO A 53 7.01 5.19 0.63
C PRO A 53 7.89 3.95 0.79
N ILE A 54 9.12 4.19 1.22
CA ILE A 54 10.09 3.15 1.52
C ILE A 54 10.49 3.22 2.99
N SER A 55 10.89 2.10 3.58
CA SER A 55 11.48 2.10 4.92
C SER A 55 12.76 2.92 4.94
N MET A 56 12.92 3.75 5.97
CA MET A 56 14.14 4.51 6.24
C MET A 56 15.18 3.67 6.99
N VAL A 57 14.84 2.46 7.38
CA VAL A 57 15.74 1.54 8.08
C VAL A 57 16.57 0.76 7.07
N ASP A 58 17.90 0.74 7.24
CA ASP A 58 18.73 -0.25 6.52
C ASP A 58 18.46 -1.64 7.08
N GLY A 59 17.63 -2.42 6.38
CA GLY A 59 17.25 -3.76 6.83
C GLY A 59 18.40 -4.76 6.91
N ALA A 60 19.56 -4.48 6.30
CA ALA A 60 20.74 -5.32 6.40
C ALA A 60 21.60 -5.01 7.65
N ALA A 61 21.51 -3.78 8.17
CA ALA A 61 22.22 -3.33 9.36
C ALA A 61 21.34 -2.36 10.19
N PRO A 62 20.22 -2.85 10.78
CA PRO A 62 19.28 -1.99 11.44
C PRO A 62 19.87 -1.30 12.68
N ASP A 63 19.75 0.03 12.74
CA ASP A 63 20.01 0.77 13.96
C ASP A 63 18.77 0.72 14.88
N PHE A 64 18.79 -0.21 15.80
CA PHE A 64 17.70 -0.39 16.76
C PHE A 64 17.66 0.67 17.86
N THR A 65 18.65 1.52 17.98
CA THR A 65 18.61 2.66 18.88
C THR A 65 17.77 3.77 18.28
N ALA A 66 17.98 4.05 16.98
CA ALA A 66 17.18 5.01 16.23
C ALA A 66 15.78 4.46 15.87
N HIS A 67 15.67 3.16 15.64
CA HIS A 67 14.46 2.50 15.14
C HIS A 67 14.05 1.29 15.99
N PRO A 68 13.70 1.46 17.28
CA PRO A 68 13.46 0.34 18.21
C PRO A 68 12.28 -0.56 17.79
N ALA A 69 11.20 -0.01 17.22
CA ALA A 69 10.04 -0.78 16.81
C ALA A 69 10.31 -1.67 15.57
N PHE A 70 11.40 -1.44 14.85
CA PHE A 70 11.78 -2.32 13.73
C PHE A 70 12.10 -3.75 14.17
N ARG A 71 12.44 -3.97 15.46
CA ARG A 71 12.57 -5.33 16.03
C ARG A 71 11.27 -6.11 15.93
N GLU A 72 10.14 -5.45 16.16
CA GLU A 72 8.81 -6.06 16.07
C GLU A 72 8.48 -6.41 14.60
N ALA A 73 8.77 -5.50 13.67
CA ALA A 73 8.61 -5.81 12.25
C ALA A 73 9.43 -7.04 11.83
N LEU A 74 10.69 -7.15 12.29
CA LEU A 74 11.54 -8.30 12.00
C LEU A 74 11.03 -9.60 12.65
N ALA A 75 10.44 -9.53 13.85
CA ALA A 75 9.87 -10.71 14.52
C ALA A 75 8.70 -11.33 13.74
N HIS A 76 8.00 -10.52 12.94
CA HIS A 76 6.89 -10.96 12.08
C HIS A 76 7.30 -11.16 10.61
N ALA A 77 8.57 -10.90 10.28
CA ALA A 77 9.05 -11.00 8.91
C ALA A 77 9.15 -12.46 8.44
N GLN A 78 8.89 -12.65 7.15
CA GLN A 78 9.10 -13.92 6.47
C GLN A 78 10.25 -13.74 5.47
N VAL A 79 11.21 -14.66 5.46
CA VAL A 79 12.37 -14.60 4.57
C VAL A 79 12.30 -15.73 3.55
N ALA A 80 12.49 -15.40 2.29
CA ALA A 80 12.60 -16.36 1.20
C ALA A 80 13.90 -16.13 0.40
N ASP A 81 14.74 -17.13 0.35
CA ASP A 81 15.91 -17.18 -0.54
C ASP A 81 15.54 -17.93 -1.81
N LEU A 82 15.64 -17.27 -2.95
CA LEU A 82 15.19 -17.77 -4.24
C LEU A 82 16.38 -17.99 -5.19
N GLU A 83 16.31 -19.09 -5.95
CA GLU A 83 17.25 -19.47 -7.00
C GLU A 83 16.56 -19.44 -8.38
N PRO A 84 17.31 -19.54 -9.50
CA PRO A 84 16.69 -19.58 -10.83
C PRO A 84 15.67 -20.71 -10.97
N GLY A 85 14.45 -20.34 -11.38
CA GLY A 85 13.29 -21.22 -11.48
C GLY A 85 12.30 -21.10 -10.32
N ASP A 86 12.70 -20.48 -9.21
CA ASP A 86 11.80 -20.21 -8.10
C ASP A 86 10.88 -19.02 -8.38
N ALA A 87 9.69 -19.08 -7.81
CA ALA A 87 8.72 -17.99 -7.84
C ALA A 87 8.14 -17.74 -6.44
N LEU A 88 7.98 -16.46 -6.09
CA LEU A 88 7.39 -16.01 -4.83
C LEU A 88 6.13 -15.21 -5.11
N PHE A 89 5.02 -15.63 -4.51
CA PHE A 89 3.81 -14.83 -4.48
C PHE A 89 3.87 -13.81 -3.34
N ILE A 90 3.70 -12.55 -3.68
CA ILE A 90 3.64 -11.43 -2.73
C ILE A 90 2.23 -10.82 -2.82
N PRO A 91 1.39 -11.00 -1.79
CA PRO A 91 0.05 -10.42 -1.79
C PRO A 91 0.08 -8.90 -1.84
N SER A 92 -0.97 -8.29 -2.39
CA SER A 92 -1.20 -6.85 -2.37
C SER A 92 -0.92 -6.24 -0.99
N LEU A 93 -0.24 -5.10 -0.96
CA LEU A 93 0.10 -4.33 0.24
C LEU A 93 1.12 -4.97 1.20
N TRP A 94 1.60 -6.18 0.97
CA TRP A 94 2.70 -6.72 1.75
C TRP A 94 3.97 -5.92 1.49
N TYR A 95 4.63 -5.49 2.56
CA TYR A 95 5.92 -4.83 2.46
C TYR A 95 7.00 -5.85 2.14
N HIS A 96 7.92 -5.47 1.28
CA HIS A 96 9.02 -6.37 0.90
C HIS A 96 10.31 -5.60 0.64
N GLN A 97 11.40 -6.11 1.24
CA GLN A 97 12.76 -5.75 0.93
C GLN A 97 13.32 -6.81 -0.02
N VAL A 98 14.11 -6.39 -1.00
CA VAL A 98 14.70 -7.31 -1.98
C VAL A 98 16.20 -7.12 -2.08
N GLU A 99 16.94 -8.20 -1.97
CA GLU A 99 18.39 -8.22 -2.12
C GLU A 99 18.80 -9.11 -3.30
N GLY A 100 19.56 -8.57 -4.23
CA GLY A 100 20.24 -9.33 -5.26
C GLY A 100 21.58 -9.86 -4.69
N LEU A 101 21.70 -11.18 -4.53
CA LEU A 101 22.84 -11.80 -3.85
C LEU A 101 23.98 -12.20 -4.82
N ALA A 102 23.72 -12.23 -6.12
CA ALA A 102 24.70 -12.58 -7.14
C ALA A 102 25.22 -11.33 -7.88
N ARG A 103 26.38 -11.48 -8.55
CA ARG A 103 26.96 -10.41 -9.38
C ARG A 103 26.08 -10.04 -10.58
N PHE A 104 25.23 -10.96 -11.02
CA PHE A 104 24.28 -10.78 -12.09
C PHE A 104 22.95 -11.43 -11.69
N ASN A 105 21.86 -10.67 -11.79
CA ASN A 105 20.53 -11.10 -11.38
C ASN A 105 19.52 -10.70 -12.44
N ILE A 106 18.56 -11.59 -12.73
CA ILE A 106 17.37 -11.30 -13.53
C ILE A 106 16.13 -11.74 -12.73
N LEU A 107 15.19 -10.82 -12.55
CA LEU A 107 13.89 -11.07 -11.95
C LEU A 107 12.79 -10.66 -12.93
N MET A 108 11.78 -11.48 -13.06
CA MET A 108 10.56 -11.18 -13.79
C MET A 108 9.39 -11.09 -12.81
N ASN A 109 8.63 -10.01 -12.86
CA ASN A 109 7.42 -9.81 -12.07
C ASN A 109 6.19 -9.85 -12.96
N TYR A 110 5.15 -10.50 -12.45
CA TYR A 110 3.80 -10.45 -12.99
C TYR A 110 2.91 -9.79 -11.95
N TRP A 111 2.30 -8.65 -12.30
CA TRP A 111 1.42 -7.89 -11.43
C TRP A 111 0.00 -7.94 -11.95
N TRP A 112 -0.96 -8.17 -11.07
CA TRP A 112 -2.38 -8.12 -11.39
C TRP A 112 -3.21 -7.58 -10.22
N ARG A 113 -4.42 -7.14 -10.49
CA ARG A 113 -5.43 -6.74 -9.51
C ARG A 113 -6.80 -7.15 -10.00
N ASP A 114 -7.57 -7.76 -9.10
CA ASP A 114 -8.96 -8.15 -9.37
C ASP A 114 -9.97 -7.08 -8.98
N THR A 115 -9.50 -5.90 -8.54
CA THR A 115 -10.37 -4.77 -8.22
C THR A 115 -10.81 -4.04 -9.48
N PRO A 116 -12.07 -3.57 -9.55
CA PRO A 116 -12.57 -2.81 -10.69
C PRO A 116 -11.70 -1.59 -11.01
N ARG A 117 -11.40 -1.37 -12.29
CA ARG A 117 -10.52 -0.27 -12.74
C ARG A 117 -11.08 1.13 -12.48
N TYR A 118 -12.40 1.25 -12.29
CA TYR A 118 -13.04 2.54 -11.99
C TYR A 118 -12.83 3.00 -10.55
N LEU A 119 -12.38 2.12 -9.65
CA LEU A 119 -12.01 2.53 -8.30
C LEU A 119 -10.75 3.39 -8.36
N GLY A 120 -10.77 4.52 -7.64
CA GLY A 120 -9.62 5.41 -7.54
C GLY A 120 -8.44 4.79 -6.79
N GLN A 121 -7.34 5.52 -6.73
CA GLN A 121 -6.17 5.11 -5.94
C GLN A 121 -6.41 5.42 -4.45
N PRO A 122 -6.33 4.43 -3.55
CA PRO A 122 -6.53 4.66 -2.10
C PRO A 122 -5.59 5.73 -1.51
N ASN A 123 -4.36 5.84 -2.05
CA ASN A 123 -3.43 6.90 -1.64
C ASN A 123 -3.97 8.31 -1.84
N ASN A 124 -4.77 8.56 -2.89
CA ASN A 124 -5.35 9.88 -3.11
C ASN A 124 -6.36 10.22 -2.00
N ALA A 125 -7.13 9.23 -1.55
CA ALA A 125 -8.04 9.40 -0.41
C ALA A 125 -7.27 9.67 0.88
N LEU A 126 -6.15 8.95 1.10
CA LEU A 126 -5.27 9.16 2.25
C LEU A 126 -4.67 10.58 2.24
N HIS A 127 -4.11 11.04 1.10
CA HIS A 127 -3.55 12.38 0.99
C HIS A 127 -4.61 13.47 1.24
N HIS A 128 -5.82 13.30 0.70
CA HIS A 128 -6.91 14.24 0.95
C HIS A 128 -7.33 14.23 2.43
N ALA A 129 -7.42 13.06 3.06
CA ALA A 129 -7.73 12.96 4.48
C ALA A 129 -6.64 13.60 5.37
N ILE A 130 -5.37 13.43 5.02
CA ILE A 130 -4.26 14.12 5.71
C ILE A 130 -4.43 15.64 5.61
N MET A 131 -4.71 16.16 4.42
CA MET A 131 -4.91 17.60 4.21
C MET A 131 -6.12 18.14 4.95
N ALA A 132 -7.24 17.41 4.94
CA ALA A 132 -8.52 17.92 5.42
C ALA A 132 -8.85 17.60 6.90
N ILE A 133 -8.20 16.56 7.47
CA ILE A 133 -8.65 16.02 8.77
C ILE A 133 -7.52 15.99 9.81
N ARG A 134 -6.27 15.69 9.40
CA ARG A 134 -5.17 15.42 10.35
C ARG A 134 -4.98 16.51 11.40
N ASP A 135 -5.12 17.77 11.01
CA ASP A 135 -4.79 18.93 11.86
C ASP A 135 -6.04 19.56 12.50
N LEU A 136 -7.20 18.91 12.40
CA LEU A 136 -8.41 19.30 13.14
C LEU A 136 -8.25 19.05 14.66
N PRO A 137 -9.05 19.72 15.51
CA PRO A 137 -9.14 19.41 16.92
C PRO A 137 -9.49 17.94 17.20
N ASP A 138 -9.00 17.39 18.32
CA ASP A 138 -9.15 15.98 18.67
C ASP A 138 -10.59 15.46 18.63
N HIS A 139 -11.53 16.26 19.14
CA HIS A 139 -12.95 15.89 19.17
C HIS A 139 -13.56 15.81 17.76
N GLU A 140 -13.12 16.67 16.83
CA GLU A 140 -13.56 16.62 15.44
C GLU A 140 -12.95 15.42 14.71
N ARG A 141 -11.64 15.16 14.89
CA ARG A 141 -10.98 13.98 14.32
C ARG A 141 -11.66 12.69 14.78
N ALA A 142 -12.08 12.60 16.04
CA ALA A 142 -12.79 11.44 16.56
C ALA A 142 -14.13 11.21 15.83
N VAL A 143 -14.88 12.28 15.55
CA VAL A 143 -16.12 12.19 14.77
C VAL A 143 -15.84 11.77 13.33
N TRP A 144 -14.85 12.38 12.67
CA TRP A 144 -14.48 12.00 11.30
C TRP A 144 -14.03 10.55 11.21
N ARG A 145 -13.27 10.07 12.19
CA ARG A 145 -12.89 8.64 12.25
C ARG A 145 -14.12 7.74 12.28
N ALA A 146 -15.10 8.03 13.14
CA ALA A 146 -16.33 7.26 13.22
C ALA A 146 -17.14 7.32 11.90
N MET A 147 -17.14 8.47 11.21
CA MET A 147 -17.76 8.59 9.88
C MET A 147 -17.05 7.73 8.83
N PHE A 148 -15.72 7.70 8.79
CA PHE A 148 -14.97 6.84 7.89
C PHE A 148 -15.22 5.35 8.20
N ASP A 149 -15.22 4.97 9.47
CA ASP A 149 -15.55 3.62 9.89
C ASP A 149 -16.95 3.20 9.40
N HIS A 150 -17.95 4.09 9.55
CA HIS A 150 -19.33 3.82 9.16
C HIS A 150 -19.53 3.79 7.62
N TYR A 151 -19.03 4.79 6.90
CA TYR A 151 -19.34 4.95 5.47
C TYR A 151 -18.36 4.26 4.54
N VAL A 152 -17.12 4.01 4.99
CA VAL A 152 -16.03 3.50 4.13
C VAL A 152 -15.63 2.09 4.54
N PHE A 153 -15.26 1.89 5.80
CA PHE A 153 -14.62 0.63 6.24
C PHE A 153 -15.63 -0.47 6.60
N SER A 154 -16.86 -0.16 6.99
CA SER A 154 -17.90 -1.15 7.24
C SER A 154 -18.51 -1.76 5.97
N GLY A 155 -18.05 -1.35 4.78
CA GLY A 155 -18.61 -1.78 3.50
C GLY A 155 -19.93 -1.09 3.10
N GLY A 156 -20.42 -0.15 3.91
CA GLY A 156 -21.51 0.78 3.57
C GLY A 156 -22.91 0.17 3.43
N ALA A 157 -23.10 -1.14 3.65
CA ALA A 157 -24.43 -1.76 3.54
C ALA A 157 -25.41 -1.18 4.59
N ASP A 158 -24.99 -1.14 5.84
CA ASP A 158 -25.80 -0.59 6.94
C ASP A 158 -25.98 0.92 6.81
N ALA A 159 -24.98 1.64 6.32
CA ALA A 159 -25.03 3.08 6.11
C ALA A 159 -26.15 3.53 5.14
N ARG A 160 -26.59 2.64 4.25
CA ARG A 160 -27.62 2.92 3.24
C ARG A 160 -28.96 2.19 3.47
N ALA A 161 -29.03 1.26 4.42
CA ALA A 161 -30.21 0.39 4.61
C ALA A 161 -31.52 1.15 4.82
N HIS A 162 -31.46 2.31 5.47
CA HIS A 162 -32.62 3.17 5.75
C HIS A 162 -32.95 4.14 4.61
N VAL A 163 -32.11 4.22 3.55
CA VAL A 163 -32.30 5.14 2.43
C VAL A 163 -32.91 4.39 1.25
N PRO A 164 -34.08 4.85 0.70
CA PRO A 164 -34.66 4.24 -0.49
C PRO A 164 -33.68 4.22 -1.66
N ALA A 165 -33.71 3.17 -2.49
CA ALA A 165 -32.74 2.93 -3.55
C ALA A 165 -32.51 4.14 -4.48
N HIS A 166 -33.59 4.87 -4.83
CA HIS A 166 -33.50 6.07 -5.67
C HIS A 166 -32.83 7.29 -4.99
N GLY A 167 -32.73 7.28 -3.67
CA GLY A 167 -32.16 8.36 -2.87
C GLY A 167 -30.74 8.09 -2.34
N GLN A 168 -30.17 6.90 -2.58
CA GLN A 168 -28.89 6.52 -1.99
C GLN A 168 -27.68 7.33 -2.51
N GLY A 169 -27.76 7.88 -3.71
CA GLY A 169 -26.69 8.72 -4.25
C GLY A 169 -25.32 8.04 -4.20
N VAL A 170 -24.36 8.66 -3.55
CA VAL A 170 -22.98 8.14 -3.39
C VAL A 170 -22.89 6.91 -2.48
N LEU A 171 -23.93 6.61 -1.70
CA LEU A 171 -23.99 5.43 -0.84
C LEU A 171 -24.40 4.17 -1.61
N ALA A 172 -24.95 4.31 -2.84
CA ALA A 172 -25.28 3.18 -3.68
C ALA A 172 -24.00 2.38 -4.07
N PRO A 173 -24.11 1.08 -4.38
CA PRO A 173 -22.99 0.34 -4.92
C PRO A 173 -22.38 1.05 -6.12
N LEU A 174 -21.05 1.18 -6.14
CA LEU A 174 -20.37 1.87 -7.23
C LEU A 174 -20.35 0.99 -8.49
N ASP A 175 -20.62 1.65 -9.62
CA ASP A 175 -20.35 1.17 -10.96
C ASP A 175 -19.45 2.18 -11.70
N ALA A 176 -19.08 1.87 -12.93
CA ALA A 176 -18.20 2.75 -13.71
C ALA A 176 -18.80 4.15 -13.94
N GLN A 177 -20.13 4.27 -14.08
CA GLN A 177 -20.79 5.55 -14.31
C GLN A 177 -20.87 6.39 -13.03
N SER A 178 -21.25 5.80 -11.91
CA SER A 178 -21.34 6.51 -10.62
C SER A 178 -19.94 6.89 -10.12
N ALA A 179 -18.93 6.04 -10.31
CA ALA A 179 -17.54 6.36 -10.02
C ALA A 179 -17.02 7.54 -10.86
N ALA A 180 -17.36 7.58 -12.17
CA ALA A 180 -16.98 8.72 -13.03
C ALA A 180 -17.64 10.03 -12.57
N ARG A 181 -18.92 10.00 -12.19
CA ARG A 181 -19.60 11.18 -11.62
C ARG A 181 -18.96 11.66 -10.33
N MET A 182 -18.62 10.74 -9.42
CA MET A 182 -17.94 11.08 -8.16
C MET A 182 -16.55 11.67 -8.41
N HIS A 183 -15.79 11.09 -9.35
CA HIS A 183 -14.49 11.63 -9.74
C HIS A 183 -14.59 13.06 -10.27
N GLN A 184 -15.54 13.34 -11.16
CA GLN A 184 -15.79 14.71 -11.65
C GLN A 184 -16.22 15.68 -10.56
N PHE A 185 -17.04 15.21 -9.60
CA PHE A 185 -17.42 16.02 -8.44
C PHE A 185 -16.20 16.39 -7.60
N LEU A 186 -15.34 15.41 -7.26
CA LEU A 186 -14.13 15.64 -6.48
C LEU A 186 -13.16 16.59 -7.20
N LEU A 187 -12.92 16.40 -8.51
CA LEU A 187 -12.07 17.33 -9.28
C LEU A 187 -12.56 18.77 -9.18
N ARG A 188 -13.87 19.00 -9.35
CA ARG A 188 -14.43 20.36 -9.25
C ARG A 188 -14.34 20.93 -7.84
N SER A 189 -14.56 20.10 -6.82
CA SER A 189 -14.52 20.55 -5.40
C SER A 189 -13.10 20.89 -4.95
N LEU A 190 -12.08 20.21 -5.49
CA LEU A 190 -10.67 20.44 -5.15
C LEU A 190 -10.01 21.56 -5.98
N SER A 191 -10.68 22.03 -7.04
CA SER A 191 -10.16 23.09 -7.91
C SER A 191 -10.68 24.49 -7.52
N GLN A 192 -11.44 24.61 -6.45
CA GLN A 192 -11.96 25.88 -5.88
C GLN A 192 -11.02 26.38 -4.79
#